data_a4d4782cf9d777c5ab445c88229bc28c
#
_entry.id   a4d4782cf9d777c5ab445c88229bc28c
#
_cell.length_a   1.000
_cell.length_b   1.000
_cell.length_c   1.000
_cell.angle_alpha   90.00
_cell.angle_beta   90.00
_cell.angle_gamma   90.00
#
_symmetry.space_group_name_H-M   'P 1'
#
loop_
_entity.id
_entity.type
_entity.pdbx_description
1 polymer ?
#
loop_
_entity_poly.entity_id
_entity_poly.type
_entity_poly.pdbx_seq_one_letter_code
_entity_poly.pdbx_strand_id
1 'polypeptide(L)'
;MKNKKYLVIDTETGGLDPEKNSILSIAGVLWEPGKTIEPVFDMYVKEHFIDVEPAALKVNKIDMNKIYHADEPYIVVKKIQNALDERLGKDRKPIQLVGHNVAFDIAFAKRLWRYAGLEESFKKDFRDRALDTCSILEFLMLSGKVKVLRS
;
A
#
# COMPACT_ATOMS: atom_id res chain seq x y z
N MET A 1 1.83 -2.98 -24.20
CA MET A 1 2.57 -3.13 -22.94
C MET A 1 2.42 -4.54 -22.39
N LYS A 2 2.83 -5.49 -23.22
CA LYS A 2 2.84 -6.90 -22.84
C LYS A 2 3.80 -7.11 -21.67
N ASN A 3 3.38 -7.90 -20.69
CA ASN A 3 4.16 -8.36 -19.54
C ASN A 3 4.52 -7.32 -18.48
N LYS A 4 3.88 -6.14 -18.51
CA LYS A 4 4.08 -5.16 -17.44
C LYS A 4 3.28 -5.57 -16.20
N LYS A 5 3.99 -5.64 -15.08
CA LYS A 5 3.40 -5.94 -13.77
C LYS A 5 3.26 -4.67 -12.94
N TYR A 6 2.22 -4.64 -12.15
CA TYR A 6 1.89 -3.57 -11.22
C TYR A 6 1.76 -4.15 -9.82
N LEU A 7 1.99 -3.33 -8.82
CA LEU A 7 1.72 -3.70 -7.43
C LEU A 7 0.51 -2.91 -6.95
N VAL A 8 -0.58 -3.62 -6.70
CA VAL A 8 -1.78 -3.04 -6.10
C VAL A 8 -1.59 -3.05 -4.59
N ILE A 9 -1.66 -1.88 -3.97
CA ILE A 9 -1.44 -1.73 -2.53
C ILE A 9 -2.70 -1.24 -1.83
N ASP A 10 -2.81 -1.64 -0.57
CA ASP A 10 -3.83 -1.15 0.36
C ASP A 10 -3.22 -1.05 1.75
N THR A 11 -3.60 -0.03 2.51
CA THR A 11 -3.11 0.20 3.86
C THR A 11 -4.27 0.39 4.83
N GLU A 12 -4.06 -0.04 6.08
CA GLU A 12 -4.92 0.35 7.19
C GLU A 12 -4.11 1.25 8.12
N THR A 13 -4.73 2.30 8.62
CA THR A 13 -4.02 3.38 9.33
C THR A 13 -4.73 3.78 10.60
N GLY A 14 -3.99 4.43 11.48
CA GLY A 14 -4.52 4.97 12.73
C GLY A 14 -5.29 6.30 12.60
N GLY A 15 -5.38 6.82 11.39
CA GLY A 15 -6.05 8.08 11.09
C GLY A 15 -5.76 8.52 9.67
N LEU A 16 -6.04 9.77 9.36
CA LEU A 16 -5.95 10.32 8.01
C LEU A 16 -4.66 11.11 7.74
N ASP A 17 -3.89 11.40 8.78
CA ASP A 17 -2.68 12.23 8.66
C ASP A 17 -1.42 11.37 8.69
N PRO A 18 -0.74 11.20 7.53
CA PRO A 18 0.48 10.38 7.46
C PRO A 18 1.68 10.96 8.22
N GLU A 19 1.63 12.22 8.62
CA GLU A 19 2.66 12.83 9.47
C GLU A 19 2.44 12.53 10.96
N LYS A 20 1.21 12.24 11.35
CA LYS A 20 0.82 12.03 12.75
C LYS A 20 0.45 10.57 13.03
N ASN A 21 -0.45 10.01 12.26
CA ASN A 21 -1.07 8.73 12.56
C ASN A 21 -0.20 7.56 12.09
N SER A 22 -0.26 6.45 12.82
CA SER A 22 0.49 5.24 12.50
C SER A 22 -0.08 4.50 11.31
N ILE A 23 0.80 3.84 10.54
CA ILE A 23 0.39 2.77 9.65
C ILE A 23 0.19 1.50 10.48
N LEU A 24 -0.90 0.78 10.27
CA LEU A 24 -1.27 -0.41 11.03
C LEU A 24 -1.13 -1.70 10.22
N SER A 25 -1.37 -1.63 8.92
CA SER A 25 -1.16 -2.76 8.02
C SER A 25 -0.88 -2.31 6.60
N ILE A 26 -0.24 -3.18 5.85
CA ILE A 26 0.02 -2.97 4.43
C ILE A 26 -0.11 -4.31 3.69
N ALA A 27 -0.83 -4.29 2.59
CA ALA A 27 -1.01 -5.44 1.72
C ALA A 27 -0.66 -5.08 0.28
N GLY A 28 -0.18 -6.06 -0.47
CA GLY A 28 0.14 -5.89 -1.87
C GLY A 28 -0.07 -7.16 -2.68
N VAL A 29 -0.62 -6.98 -3.88
CA VAL A 29 -0.76 -8.05 -4.85
C VAL A 29 -0.13 -7.63 -6.18
N LEU A 30 0.52 -8.56 -6.87
CA LEU A 30 1.00 -8.34 -8.22
C LEU A 30 -0.14 -8.54 -9.21
N TRP A 31 -0.24 -7.60 -10.13
CA TRP A 31 -1.22 -7.63 -11.20
C TRP A 31 -0.52 -7.45 -12.54
N GLU A 32 -0.76 -8.38 -13.44
CA GLU A 32 -0.40 -8.28 -14.84
C GLU A 32 -1.71 -8.29 -15.64
N PRO A 33 -2.02 -7.20 -16.41
CA PRO A 33 -3.27 -7.13 -17.16
C PRO A 33 -3.53 -8.37 -18.00
N GLY A 34 -4.75 -8.92 -17.87
CA GLY A 34 -5.15 -10.15 -18.55
C GLY A 34 -4.75 -11.45 -17.84
N LYS A 35 -4.08 -11.37 -16.71
CA LYS A 35 -3.68 -12.53 -15.90
C LYS A 35 -4.26 -12.50 -14.50
N THR A 36 -4.18 -13.63 -13.80
CA THR A 36 -4.60 -13.75 -12.40
C THR A 36 -3.69 -12.91 -11.50
N ILE A 37 -4.30 -12.25 -10.50
CA ILE A 37 -3.54 -11.54 -9.48
C ILE A 37 -2.82 -12.52 -8.55
N GLU A 38 -1.64 -12.11 -8.07
CA GLU A 38 -0.81 -12.91 -7.17
C GLU A 38 -0.60 -12.15 -5.85
N PRO A 39 -1.11 -12.65 -4.71
CA PRO A 39 -0.79 -12.07 -3.41
C PRO A 39 0.71 -12.12 -3.13
N VAL A 40 1.26 -11.02 -2.64
CA VAL A 40 2.70 -10.90 -2.37
C VAL A 40 2.98 -10.73 -0.89
N PHE A 41 2.28 -9.81 -0.25
CA PHE A 41 2.41 -9.57 1.19
C PHE A 41 1.10 -9.04 1.77
N ASP A 42 0.91 -9.33 3.04
CA ASP A 42 -0.19 -8.81 3.87
C ASP A 42 0.30 -8.85 5.31
N MET A 43 0.64 -7.70 5.87
CA MET A 43 1.32 -7.63 7.16
C MET A 43 0.79 -6.51 8.03
N TYR A 44 0.67 -6.82 9.33
CA TYR A 44 0.52 -5.80 10.37
C TYR A 44 1.87 -5.14 10.62
N VAL A 45 1.83 -3.89 11.12
CA VAL A 45 3.02 -3.08 11.39
C VAL A 45 2.95 -2.57 12.82
N LYS A 46 4.04 -2.74 13.57
CA LYS A 46 4.19 -2.16 14.89
C LYS A 46 5.17 -1.02 14.85
N GLU A 47 4.68 0.21 14.82
CA GLU A 47 5.53 1.39 14.99
C GLU A 47 5.96 1.53 16.46
N HIS A 48 7.07 2.21 16.70
CA HIS A 48 7.59 2.40 18.06
C HIS A 48 6.60 3.18 18.96
N PHE A 49 6.03 4.26 18.43
CA PHE A 49 4.94 5.00 19.06
C PHE A 49 3.70 4.86 18.17
N ILE A 50 2.68 4.20 18.70
CA ILE A 50 1.47 3.92 17.94
C ILE A 50 0.45 5.04 18.19
N ASP A 51 0.14 5.80 17.14
CA ASP A 51 -0.85 6.85 17.14
C ASP A 51 -2.09 6.38 16.35
N VAL A 52 -3.17 6.10 17.06
CA VAL A 52 -4.42 5.60 16.48
C VAL A 52 -5.60 6.38 17.04
N GLU A 53 -6.37 6.96 16.16
CA GLU A 53 -7.61 7.65 16.53
C GLU A 53 -8.75 6.64 16.70
N PRO A 54 -9.62 6.80 17.72
CA PRO A 54 -10.76 5.90 17.91
C PRO A 54 -11.66 5.77 16.68
N ALA A 55 -11.86 6.85 15.94
CA ALA A 55 -12.64 6.86 14.71
C ALA A 55 -12.06 5.91 13.64
N ALA A 56 -10.73 5.82 13.54
CA ALA A 56 -10.08 4.91 12.61
C ALA A 56 -10.35 3.45 12.95
N LEU A 57 -10.30 3.08 14.23
CA LEU A 57 -10.59 1.71 14.67
C LEU A 57 -12.04 1.29 14.40
N LYS A 58 -12.98 2.24 14.45
CA LYS A 58 -14.38 1.97 14.09
C LYS A 58 -14.53 1.60 12.60
N VAL A 59 -13.70 2.20 11.75
CA VAL A 59 -13.74 1.97 10.30
C VAL A 59 -13.00 0.67 9.93
N ASN A 60 -11.75 0.53 10.36
CA ASN A 60 -10.91 -0.59 9.93
C ASN A 60 -11.09 -1.85 10.78
N LYS A 61 -11.63 -1.73 11.99
CA LYS A 61 -11.93 -2.85 12.92
C LYS A 61 -10.72 -3.72 13.26
N ILE A 62 -9.51 -3.15 13.22
CA ILE A 62 -8.29 -3.89 13.55
C ILE A 62 -8.25 -4.21 15.04
N ASP A 63 -7.89 -5.46 15.34
CA ASP A 63 -7.54 -5.88 16.69
C ASP A 63 -6.14 -5.36 17.04
N MET A 64 -6.05 -4.44 17.99
CA MET A 64 -4.79 -3.83 18.40
C MET A 64 -3.80 -4.85 18.99
N ASN A 65 -4.27 -5.98 19.51
CA ASN A 65 -3.36 -7.06 19.95
C ASN A 65 -2.50 -7.57 18.80
N LYS A 66 -3.04 -7.64 17.60
CA LYS A 66 -2.28 -8.03 16.40
C LYS A 66 -1.20 -7.02 16.06
N ILE A 67 -1.46 -5.72 16.28
CA ILE A 67 -0.48 -4.66 16.06
C ILE A 67 0.64 -4.75 17.09
N TYR A 68 0.33 -4.96 18.37
CA TYR A 68 1.33 -5.04 19.43
C TYR A 68 2.27 -6.25 19.28
N HIS A 69 1.86 -7.29 18.56
CA HIS A 69 2.65 -8.49 18.30
C HIS A 69 3.23 -8.52 16.87
N ALA A 70 3.03 -7.45 16.10
CA ALA A 70 3.51 -7.38 14.72
C ALA A 70 5.00 -7.04 14.65
N ASP A 71 5.56 -7.22 13.45
CA ASP A 71 6.93 -6.82 13.17
C ASP A 71 7.06 -5.29 13.11
N GLU A 72 8.22 -4.81 13.50
CA GLU A 72 8.59 -3.39 13.40
C GLU A 72 8.83 -2.98 11.94
N PRO A 73 8.78 -1.66 11.63
CA PRO A 73 8.88 -1.16 10.26
C PRO A 73 10.04 -1.70 9.44
N TYR A 74 11.24 -1.76 10.02
CA TYR A 74 12.42 -2.28 9.31
C TYR A 74 12.20 -3.72 8.83
N ILE A 75 11.70 -4.58 9.69
CA ILE A 75 11.44 -5.98 9.36
C ILE A 75 10.35 -6.10 8.30
N VAL A 76 9.27 -5.32 8.44
CA VAL A 76 8.17 -5.30 7.44
C VAL A 76 8.70 -4.90 6.08
N VAL A 77 9.43 -3.79 5.99
CA VAL A 77 9.98 -3.31 4.70
C VAL A 77 10.94 -4.33 4.10
N LYS A 78 11.82 -4.94 4.90
CA LYS A 78 12.73 -5.97 4.39
C LYS A 78 11.99 -7.19 3.87
N LYS A 79 10.92 -7.62 4.53
CA LYS A 79 10.08 -8.71 4.05
C LYS A 79 9.38 -8.35 2.74
N ILE A 80 8.91 -7.12 2.59
CA ILE A 80 8.30 -6.63 1.33
C ILE A 80 9.34 -6.65 0.21
N GLN A 81 10.53 -6.09 0.45
CA GLN A 81 11.60 -6.05 -0.54
C GLN A 81 12.02 -7.45 -0.97
N ASN A 82 12.19 -8.37 -0.02
CA ASN A 82 12.52 -9.76 -0.31
C ASN A 82 11.43 -10.46 -1.12
N ALA A 83 10.17 -10.23 -0.78
CA ALA A 83 9.03 -10.80 -1.50
C ALA A 83 8.96 -10.31 -2.95
N LEU A 84 9.26 -9.03 -3.19
CA LEU A 84 9.35 -8.47 -4.53
C LEU A 84 10.56 -9.02 -5.31
N ASP A 85 11.70 -9.14 -4.65
CA ASP A 85 12.92 -9.71 -5.26
C ASP A 85 12.72 -11.17 -5.69
N GLU A 86 12.03 -11.96 -4.89
CA GLU A 86 11.72 -13.36 -5.21
C GLU A 86 10.86 -13.49 -6.46
N ARG A 87 9.95 -12.56 -6.69
CA ARG A 87 9.01 -12.60 -7.81
C ARG A 87 9.49 -11.89 -9.06
N LEU A 88 10.29 -10.84 -8.91
CA LEU A 88 10.69 -9.95 -10.00
C LEU A 88 12.20 -9.98 -10.27
N GLY A 89 12.97 -10.63 -9.41
CA GLY A 89 14.42 -10.64 -9.47
C GLY A 89 15.07 -9.53 -8.64
N LYS A 90 16.30 -9.75 -8.21
CA LYS A 90 17.04 -8.77 -7.39
C LYS A 90 17.40 -7.51 -8.17
N ASP A 91 17.49 -7.61 -9.50
CA ASP A 91 17.77 -6.48 -10.39
C ASP A 91 16.49 -5.79 -10.88
N ARG A 92 15.37 -6.03 -10.17
CA ARG A 92 14.08 -5.45 -10.53
C ARG A 92 14.14 -3.93 -10.61
N LYS A 93 13.43 -3.39 -11.60
CA LYS A 93 13.20 -1.96 -11.72
C LYS A 93 12.10 -1.53 -10.75
N PRO A 94 12.04 -0.24 -10.40
CA PRO A 94 10.93 0.28 -9.60
C PRO A 94 9.59 -0.12 -10.20
N ILE A 95 8.72 -0.71 -9.39
CA ILE A 95 7.39 -1.13 -9.83
C ILE A 95 6.38 0.00 -9.69
N GLN A 96 5.43 0.06 -10.63
CA GLN A 96 4.36 1.06 -10.58
C GLN A 96 3.26 0.60 -9.62
N LEU A 97 2.88 1.49 -8.71
CA LEU A 97 1.82 1.26 -7.74
C LEU A 97 0.44 1.53 -8.35
N VAL A 98 -0.53 0.77 -7.87
CA VAL A 98 -1.95 0.92 -8.20
C VAL A 98 -2.74 0.88 -6.90
N GLY A 99 -3.78 1.67 -6.79
CA GLY A 99 -4.68 1.63 -5.64
C GLY A 99 -5.91 2.51 -5.84
N HIS A 100 -6.82 2.44 -4.88
CA HIS A 100 -8.04 3.25 -4.86
C HIS A 100 -7.82 4.44 -3.91
N ASN A 101 -7.79 5.66 -4.43
CA ASN A 101 -7.29 6.84 -3.73
C ASN A 101 -5.83 6.64 -3.29
N VAL A 102 -5.01 6.18 -4.20
CA VAL A 102 -3.68 5.62 -3.94
C VAL A 102 -2.68 6.62 -3.35
N ALA A 103 -2.89 7.92 -3.55
CA ALA A 103 -2.04 8.94 -2.91
C ALA A 103 -2.03 8.81 -1.38
N PHE A 104 -3.17 8.43 -0.79
CA PHE A 104 -3.29 8.15 0.63
C PHE A 104 -2.38 6.98 1.05
N ASP A 105 -2.48 5.85 0.35
CA ASP A 105 -1.66 4.66 0.65
C ASP A 105 -0.18 4.91 0.43
N ILE A 106 0.18 5.65 -0.62
CA ILE A 106 1.57 6.01 -0.90
C ILE A 106 2.16 6.87 0.21
N ALA A 107 1.40 7.83 0.72
CA ALA A 107 1.86 8.69 1.83
C ALA A 107 2.18 7.86 3.09
N PHE A 108 1.32 6.90 3.43
CA PHE A 108 1.56 5.98 4.55
C PHE A 108 2.66 4.96 4.25
N ALA A 109 2.79 4.49 3.02
CA ALA A 109 3.92 3.64 2.63
C ALA A 109 5.25 4.38 2.76
N LYS A 110 5.32 5.64 2.34
CA LYS A 110 6.51 6.48 2.54
C LYS A 110 6.84 6.66 4.02
N ARG A 111 5.82 6.84 4.86
CA ARG A 111 6.00 6.85 6.32
C ARG A 111 6.63 5.54 6.81
N LEU A 112 6.16 4.41 6.33
CA LEU A 112 6.68 3.09 6.69
C LEU A 112 8.16 2.95 6.34
N TRP A 113 8.56 3.31 5.12
CA TRP A 113 9.97 3.29 4.70
C TRP A 113 10.83 4.25 5.53
N ARG A 114 10.31 5.43 5.85
CA ARG A 114 11.02 6.40 6.70
C ARG A 114 11.24 5.85 8.11
N TYR A 115 10.23 5.30 8.75
CA TYR A 115 10.37 4.69 10.08
C TYR A 115 11.22 3.41 10.07
N ALA A 116 11.34 2.76 8.94
CA ALA A 116 12.26 1.64 8.75
C ALA A 116 13.72 2.08 8.61
N GLY A 117 13.99 3.38 8.47
CA GLY A 117 15.33 3.88 8.16
C GLY A 117 15.76 3.61 6.72
N LEU A 118 14.80 3.34 5.82
CA LEU A 118 15.01 2.96 4.43
C LEU A 118 14.34 3.94 3.45
N GLU A 119 14.19 5.19 3.84
CA GLU A 119 13.52 6.22 3.03
C GLU A 119 14.13 6.35 1.63
N GLU A 120 15.46 6.31 1.54
CA GLU A 120 16.19 6.41 0.27
C GLU A 120 15.86 5.27 -0.70
N SER A 121 15.49 4.09 -0.19
CA SER A 121 15.19 2.94 -1.03
C SER A 121 13.77 2.96 -1.62
N PHE A 122 12.88 3.85 -1.16
CA PHE A 122 11.51 3.92 -1.65
C PHE A 122 11.46 4.14 -3.17
N LYS A 123 12.31 5.03 -3.70
CA LYS A 123 12.40 5.32 -5.15
C LYS A 123 12.99 4.16 -5.95
N LYS A 124 13.79 3.30 -5.31
CA LYS A 124 14.31 2.09 -5.93
C LYS A 124 13.27 1.00 -5.99
N ASP A 125 12.37 0.97 -5.01
CA ASP A 125 11.30 -0.01 -4.93
C ASP A 125 10.09 0.37 -5.81
N PHE A 126 9.72 1.65 -5.84
CA PHE A 126 8.48 2.11 -6.48
C PHE A 126 8.70 3.30 -7.40
N ARG A 127 7.94 3.32 -8.50
CA ARG A 127 7.91 4.46 -9.43
C ARG A 127 7.12 5.62 -8.82
N ASP A 128 7.46 6.84 -9.21
CA ASP A 128 6.75 8.05 -8.77
C ASP A 128 5.31 8.10 -9.30
N ARG A 129 5.10 7.63 -10.53
CA ARG A 129 3.77 7.63 -11.16
C ARG A 129 2.98 6.41 -10.72
N ALA A 130 1.78 6.64 -10.20
CA ALA A 130 0.85 5.58 -9.79
C ALA A 130 -0.43 5.62 -10.62
N LEU A 131 -1.16 4.51 -10.66
CA LEU A 131 -2.51 4.45 -11.21
C LEU A 131 -3.51 4.51 -10.07
N ASP A 132 -4.42 5.48 -10.14
CA ASP A 132 -5.48 5.65 -9.16
C ASP A 132 -6.81 5.21 -9.76
N THR A 133 -7.33 4.09 -9.27
CA THR A 133 -8.61 3.53 -9.75
C THR A 133 -9.79 4.42 -9.37
N CYS A 134 -9.68 5.20 -8.29
CA CYS A 134 -10.71 6.19 -7.91
C CYS A 134 -10.84 7.27 -8.99
N SER A 135 -9.72 7.83 -9.44
CA SER A 135 -9.71 8.85 -10.51
C SER A 135 -10.18 8.29 -11.85
N ILE A 136 -9.80 7.06 -12.19
CA ILE A 136 -10.25 6.40 -13.41
C ILE A 136 -11.75 6.18 -13.37
N LEU A 137 -12.27 5.70 -12.25
CA LEU A 137 -13.70 5.48 -12.06
C LEU A 137 -14.48 6.79 -12.20
N GLU A 138 -14.01 7.86 -11.56
CA GLU A 138 -14.63 9.18 -11.65
C GLU A 138 -14.66 9.68 -13.10
N PHE A 139 -13.55 9.55 -13.82
CA PHE A 139 -13.48 9.89 -15.24
C PHE A 139 -14.51 9.11 -16.07
N LEU A 140 -14.61 7.81 -15.86
CA LEU A 140 -15.57 6.96 -16.57
C LEU A 140 -17.01 7.34 -16.25
N MET A 141 -17.29 7.74 -15.01
CA MET A 141 -18.60 8.24 -14.59
C MET A 141 -18.95 9.56 -15.27
N LEU A 142 -18.02 10.51 -15.28
CA LEU A 142 -18.21 11.80 -15.93
C LEU A 142 -18.38 11.67 -17.44
N SER A 143 -17.76 10.67 -18.05
CA SER A 143 -17.90 10.39 -19.49
C SER A 143 -19.11 9.53 -19.84
N GLY A 144 -19.95 9.16 -18.86
CA GLY A 144 -21.15 8.35 -19.06
C GLY A 144 -20.88 6.88 -19.38
N LYS A 145 -19.66 6.41 -19.23
CA LYS A 145 -19.27 5.01 -19.51
C LYS A 145 -19.67 4.04 -18.40
N VAL A 146 -19.82 4.53 -17.19
CA VAL A 146 -20.17 3.72 -16.00
C VAL A 146 -21.28 4.44 -15.25
N LYS A 147 -22.31 3.68 -14.86
CA LYS A 147 -23.35 4.16 -13.97
C LYS A 147 -22.93 3.93 -12.52
N VAL A 148 -23.10 4.96 -11.70
CA VAL A 148 -22.93 4.81 -10.26
C VAL A 148 -24.21 4.29 -9.66
N LEU A 149 -24.12 3.15 -9.01
CA LEU A 149 -25.16 2.75 -8.07
C LEU A 149 -24.91 3.56 -6.80
N ARG A 150 -25.73 4.58 -6.56
CA ARG A 150 -25.73 5.26 -5.27
C ARG A 150 -26.27 4.28 -4.24
N SER A 151 -25.39 3.87 -3.33
CA SER A 151 -25.82 3.16 -2.13
C SER A 151 -26.52 4.11 -1.18
#